data_1af3d8479ababe4f5749f0a392c1fdb6
#
_entry.id   1af3d8479ababe4f5749f0a392c1fdb6
#
_cell.length_a   1.000
_cell.length_b   1.000
_cell.length_c   1.000
_cell.angle_alpha   90.00
_cell.angle_beta   90.00
_cell.angle_gamma   90.00
#
_symmetry.space_group_name_H-M   'P 1'
#
loop_
_entity.id
_entity.type
_entity.pdbx_description
1 polymer ?
#
loop_
_entity_poly.entity_id
_entity_poly.type
_entity_poly.pdbx_seq_one_letter_code
_entity_poly.pdbx_strand_id
1 'polypeptide(L)'
;MQHWHRHTPGIAPESVGFTVDQHGFVAYNNAILDLPPKERGSLSLLLSAWPKSVSKKDFALHVWNGRMSNESLARCMAQLRRVLSHIGMIKIDSLYGLGYRLTILPESVDASARLLSDRGRQSAAAKVHPSITAACLYAQQILQNHSPAAYDRAESIINDVVSQVPDYIPAKLVLVQCMANRAINGMPGCPRAIDEALEILASIERTEPGASDLQSQKAYLLDGKWQFDEALLMHEQALLLAPENPSTHFNYGLHLLATGATPCAVMAFRSAVELNPFSPEQSIMHARALAAAGASVIDMVEHAREAYRVHPDSQQVYLYLLGMLAFADPQPELAHAARQITLSRSSWIYAAGTISYVLAQCGDREGALELIAAQATASANIRVTHLAALIALDLVDEAMLRVEEAAHAGCGHLPILLSFTENAALKQHPEYSIILTRIFAR
;
A
#
# COMPACT_ATOMS: atom_id res chain seq x y z
N MET A 1 -35.80 -17.92 -4.45
CA MET A 1 -34.90 -18.70 -5.28
C MET A 1 -33.74 -19.19 -4.42
N GLN A 2 -33.86 -20.46 -4.07
CA GLN A 2 -32.89 -21.21 -3.25
C GLN A 2 -31.80 -21.77 -4.18
N HIS A 3 -30.68 -22.08 -3.63
CA HIS A 3 -29.48 -22.79 -4.11
C HIS A 3 -28.27 -21.86 -4.33
N TRP A 4 -27.42 -21.89 -3.27
CA TRP A 4 -25.94 -22.02 -3.36
C TRP A 4 -25.39 -22.16 -1.93
N HIS A 5 -25.68 -23.29 -1.26
CA HIS A 5 -24.87 -23.77 -0.13
C HIS A 5 -24.61 -25.26 -0.36
N ARG A 6 -23.57 -25.57 -1.14
CA ARG A 6 -22.92 -26.88 -0.99
C ARG A 6 -21.85 -26.74 0.08
N HIS A 7 -22.19 -27.14 1.30
CA HIS A 7 -21.21 -27.43 2.34
C HIS A 7 -20.38 -28.64 1.88
N THR A 8 -19.13 -28.42 1.49
CA THR A 8 -18.10 -29.45 1.60
C THR A 8 -17.85 -29.63 3.10
N PRO A 9 -17.95 -30.85 3.66
CA PRO A 9 -17.60 -31.09 5.04
C PRO A 9 -16.10 -30.79 5.21
N GLY A 10 -15.74 -29.72 5.93
CA GLY A 10 -14.36 -29.33 6.18
C GLY A 10 -13.69 -30.39 7.06
N ILE A 11 -12.43 -30.64 6.79
CA ILE A 11 -11.55 -31.51 7.58
C ILE A 11 -11.44 -30.91 8.99
N ALA A 12 -11.73 -31.70 10.04
CA ALA A 12 -11.71 -31.23 11.42
C ALA A 12 -10.28 -30.92 11.92
N PRO A 13 -10.08 -29.92 12.84
CA PRO A 13 -8.75 -29.53 13.32
C PRO A 13 -7.94 -30.70 13.91
N GLU A 14 -8.61 -31.62 14.60
CA GLU A 14 -7.98 -32.79 15.19
C GLU A 14 -7.41 -33.74 14.13
N SER A 15 -8.08 -33.87 12.99
CA SER A 15 -7.63 -34.72 11.89
C SER A 15 -6.40 -34.20 11.15
N VAL A 16 -6.06 -32.94 11.37
CA VAL A 16 -4.84 -32.29 10.84
C VAL A 16 -3.80 -32.03 11.95
N GLY A 17 -3.93 -32.67 13.10
CA GLY A 17 -2.92 -32.68 14.15
C GLY A 17 -3.02 -31.56 15.19
N PHE A 18 -4.11 -30.78 15.22
CA PHE A 18 -4.31 -29.76 16.26
C PHE A 18 -5.05 -30.37 17.48
N THR A 19 -4.55 -30.05 18.65
CA THR A 19 -5.20 -30.36 19.92
C THR A 19 -5.20 -29.16 20.84
N VAL A 20 -6.28 -29.03 21.63
CA VAL A 20 -6.40 -27.99 22.66
C VAL A 20 -6.63 -28.68 23.98
N ASP A 21 -5.79 -28.42 24.98
CA ASP A 21 -5.96 -29.00 26.30
C ASP A 21 -6.99 -28.25 27.17
N GLN A 22 -7.31 -28.79 28.34
CA GLN A 22 -8.25 -28.20 29.28
C GLN A 22 -7.84 -26.83 29.82
N HIS A 23 -6.58 -26.42 29.64
CA HIS A 23 -6.02 -25.11 30.03
C HIS A 23 -5.90 -24.13 28.84
N GLY A 24 -6.36 -24.55 27.66
CA GLY A 24 -6.31 -23.73 26.44
C GLY A 24 -4.95 -23.69 25.76
N PHE A 25 -4.01 -24.60 26.11
CA PHE A 25 -2.78 -24.74 25.34
C PHE A 25 -3.07 -25.47 24.03
N VAL A 26 -2.53 -24.90 22.95
CA VAL A 26 -2.69 -25.46 21.62
C VAL A 26 -1.42 -26.21 21.23
N ALA A 27 -1.56 -27.47 20.81
CA ALA A 27 -0.47 -28.24 20.24
C ALA A 27 -0.75 -28.62 18.78
N TYR A 28 0.31 -28.75 18.01
CA TYR A 28 0.28 -29.24 16.64
C TYR A 28 1.25 -30.41 16.51
N ASN A 29 0.76 -31.56 16.02
CA ASN A 29 1.52 -32.82 15.97
C ASN A 29 2.24 -33.16 17.30
N ASN A 30 1.53 -33.01 18.41
CA ASN A 30 2.00 -33.21 19.79
C ASN A 30 3.07 -32.21 20.28
N ALA A 31 3.43 -31.19 19.49
CA ALA A 31 4.31 -30.12 19.93
C ALA A 31 3.48 -28.90 20.37
N ILE A 32 3.67 -28.45 21.61
CA ILE A 32 2.97 -27.25 22.13
C ILE A 32 3.46 -26.04 21.34
N LEU A 33 2.51 -25.24 20.80
CA LEU A 33 2.81 -23.98 20.16
C LEU A 33 3.14 -22.93 21.23
N ASP A 34 4.36 -22.41 21.20
CA ASP A 34 4.78 -21.31 22.06
C ASP A 34 4.19 -19.99 21.55
N LEU A 35 3.03 -19.64 22.12
CA LEU A 35 2.25 -18.46 21.76
C LEU A 35 2.05 -17.57 22.98
N PRO A 36 2.16 -16.23 22.81
CA PRO A 36 1.78 -15.29 23.85
C PRO A 36 0.31 -15.52 24.31
N PRO A 37 -0.06 -15.12 25.54
CA PRO A 37 -1.36 -15.48 26.11
C PRO A 37 -2.58 -15.07 25.29
N LYS A 38 -2.54 -13.93 24.58
CA LYS A 38 -3.67 -13.45 23.76
C LYS A 38 -3.79 -14.21 22.44
N GLU A 39 -2.68 -14.50 21.79
CA GLU A 39 -2.58 -15.31 20.59
C GLU A 39 -3.02 -16.76 20.87
N ARG A 40 -2.55 -17.34 21.97
CA ARG A 40 -2.95 -18.68 22.41
C ARG A 40 -4.44 -18.76 22.67
N GLY A 41 -5.00 -17.84 23.46
CA GLY A 41 -6.44 -17.81 23.74
C GLY A 41 -7.28 -17.59 22.48
N SER A 42 -6.80 -16.75 21.56
CA SER A 42 -7.49 -16.50 20.29
C SER A 42 -7.47 -17.72 19.37
N LEU A 43 -6.34 -18.42 19.27
CA LEU A 43 -6.24 -19.65 18.47
C LEU A 43 -7.10 -20.76 19.06
N SER A 44 -7.05 -20.95 20.39
CA SER A 44 -7.90 -21.91 21.10
C SER A 44 -9.39 -21.65 20.84
N LEU A 45 -9.81 -20.38 20.88
CA LEU A 45 -11.20 -19.99 20.63
C LEU A 45 -11.61 -20.26 19.17
N LEU A 46 -10.74 -19.97 18.21
CA LEU A 46 -10.97 -20.25 16.77
C LEU A 46 -11.08 -21.75 16.50
N LEU A 47 -10.21 -22.58 17.08
CA LEU A 47 -10.24 -24.04 16.97
C LEU A 47 -11.51 -24.62 17.57
N SER A 48 -11.91 -24.15 18.75
CA SER A 48 -13.11 -24.63 19.47
C SER A 48 -14.41 -24.19 18.74
N ALA A 49 -14.41 -23.09 18.04
CA ALA A 49 -15.57 -22.60 17.29
C ALA A 49 -15.69 -23.22 15.90
N TRP A 50 -14.63 -23.89 15.40
CA TRP A 50 -14.62 -24.44 14.05
C TRP A 50 -15.86 -25.35 13.77
N PRO A 51 -16.50 -25.30 12.60
CA PRO A 51 -16.19 -24.47 11.40
C PRO A 51 -16.85 -23.08 11.40
N LYS A 52 -17.39 -22.63 12.52
CA LYS A 52 -18.08 -21.33 12.65
C LYS A 52 -17.07 -20.18 12.79
N SER A 53 -17.54 -18.98 12.50
CA SER A 53 -16.78 -17.75 12.77
C SER A 53 -16.92 -17.32 14.23
N VAL A 54 -15.87 -16.71 14.75
CA VAL A 54 -15.81 -16.08 16.07
C VAL A 54 -15.98 -14.58 15.88
N SER A 55 -16.95 -13.98 16.57
CA SER A 55 -17.20 -12.55 16.47
C SER A 55 -16.17 -11.72 17.26
N LYS A 56 -16.02 -10.44 16.91
CA LYS A 56 -15.16 -9.51 17.67
C LYS A 56 -15.60 -9.43 19.15
N LYS A 57 -16.91 -9.56 19.43
CA LYS A 57 -17.45 -9.56 20.80
C LYS A 57 -17.01 -10.80 21.58
N ASP A 58 -16.97 -11.96 20.93
CA ASP A 58 -16.54 -13.21 21.57
C ASP A 58 -15.05 -13.15 21.93
N PHE A 59 -14.21 -12.62 21.01
CA PHE A 59 -12.80 -12.36 21.34
C PHE A 59 -12.66 -11.40 22.52
N ALA A 60 -13.38 -10.28 22.51
CA ALA A 60 -13.35 -9.33 23.61
C ALA A 60 -13.71 -10.00 24.94
N LEU A 61 -14.77 -10.81 24.97
CA LEU A 61 -15.27 -11.48 26.16
C LEU A 61 -14.32 -12.55 26.67
N HIS A 62 -13.93 -13.49 25.80
CA HIS A 62 -13.23 -14.71 26.20
C HIS A 62 -11.70 -14.57 26.27
N VAL A 63 -11.12 -13.61 25.53
CA VAL A 63 -9.67 -13.44 25.46
C VAL A 63 -9.19 -12.16 26.14
N TRP A 64 -9.98 -11.06 26.07
CA TRP A 64 -9.59 -9.75 26.63
C TRP A 64 -10.41 -9.32 27.86
N ASN A 65 -11.24 -10.19 28.43
CA ASN A 65 -12.06 -9.89 29.62
C ASN A 65 -12.90 -8.60 29.42
N GLY A 66 -13.46 -8.41 28.24
CA GLY A 66 -14.31 -7.27 27.89
C GLY A 66 -13.56 -5.97 27.49
N ARG A 67 -12.22 -5.93 27.57
CA ARG A 67 -11.40 -4.73 27.31
C ARG A 67 -10.50 -4.92 26.09
N MET A 68 -11.08 -4.99 24.90
CA MET A 68 -10.37 -5.20 23.65
C MET A 68 -10.51 -3.98 22.72
N SER A 69 -9.39 -3.50 22.14
CA SER A 69 -9.44 -2.61 20.98
C SER A 69 -9.42 -3.42 19.67
N ASN A 70 -9.99 -2.87 18.60
CA ASN A 70 -9.92 -3.48 17.27
C ASN A 70 -8.46 -3.69 16.81
N GLU A 71 -7.59 -2.78 17.17
CA GLU A 71 -6.16 -2.82 16.90
C GLU A 71 -5.43 -3.97 17.60
N SER A 72 -5.77 -4.22 18.88
CA SER A 72 -5.20 -5.33 19.65
C SER A 72 -5.58 -6.67 19.04
N LEU A 73 -6.83 -6.80 18.58
CA LEU A 73 -7.30 -7.99 17.89
C LEU A 73 -6.62 -8.16 16.53
N ALA A 74 -6.50 -7.09 15.75
CA ALA A 74 -5.85 -7.14 14.44
C ALA A 74 -4.37 -7.56 14.55
N ARG A 75 -3.62 -7.01 15.51
CA ARG A 75 -2.24 -7.41 15.81
C ARG A 75 -2.14 -8.89 16.20
N CYS A 76 -3.03 -9.35 17.06
CA CYS A 76 -3.10 -10.75 17.48
C CYS A 76 -3.36 -11.68 16.27
N MET A 77 -4.31 -11.34 15.38
CA MET A 77 -4.59 -12.13 14.19
C MET A 77 -3.42 -12.14 13.19
N ALA A 78 -2.73 -11.00 13.01
CA ALA A 78 -1.54 -10.93 12.18
C ALA A 78 -0.41 -11.83 12.70
N GLN A 79 -0.18 -11.82 14.02
CA GLN A 79 0.81 -12.69 14.66
C GLN A 79 0.43 -14.17 14.52
N LEU A 80 -0.83 -14.53 14.72
CA LEU A 80 -1.30 -15.90 14.53
C LEU A 80 -1.14 -16.37 13.09
N ARG A 81 -1.46 -15.53 12.10
CA ARG A 81 -1.25 -15.86 10.69
C ARG A 81 0.23 -16.12 10.38
N ARG A 82 1.13 -15.33 10.96
CA ARG A 82 2.58 -15.52 10.80
C ARG A 82 3.03 -16.89 11.37
N VAL A 83 2.58 -17.26 12.56
CA VAL A 83 2.91 -18.55 13.17
C VAL A 83 2.30 -19.70 12.39
N LEU A 84 1.03 -19.59 12.02
CA LEU A 84 0.31 -20.64 11.30
C LEU A 84 0.75 -20.80 9.83
N SER A 85 1.36 -19.77 9.23
CA SER A 85 1.89 -19.87 7.87
C SER A 85 2.97 -20.95 7.72
N HIS A 86 3.69 -21.26 8.79
CA HIS A 86 4.67 -22.34 8.82
C HIS A 86 4.01 -23.74 8.85
N ILE A 87 2.74 -23.83 9.28
CA ILE A 87 1.98 -25.08 9.33
C ILE A 87 1.26 -25.36 8.00
N GLY A 88 0.94 -24.30 7.25
CA GLY A 88 0.52 -24.29 5.85
C GLY A 88 -0.86 -24.90 5.54
N MET A 89 -1.48 -25.62 6.46
CA MET A 89 -2.78 -26.27 6.26
C MET A 89 -3.93 -25.45 6.85
N ILE A 90 -3.63 -24.37 7.55
CA ILE A 90 -4.60 -23.54 8.25
C ILE A 90 -4.50 -22.09 7.83
N LYS A 91 -5.68 -21.49 7.63
CA LYS A 91 -5.84 -20.09 7.31
C LYS A 91 -6.84 -19.43 8.26
N ILE A 92 -6.56 -18.18 8.67
CA ILE A 92 -7.51 -17.37 9.43
C ILE A 92 -8.11 -16.34 8.48
N ASP A 93 -9.36 -16.54 8.10
CA ASP A 93 -10.13 -15.64 7.23
C ASP A 93 -10.75 -14.50 8.05
N SER A 94 -10.67 -13.27 7.55
CA SER A 94 -11.43 -12.13 8.08
C SER A 94 -12.80 -12.10 7.40
N LEU A 95 -13.87 -12.16 8.18
CA LEU A 95 -15.23 -12.09 7.67
C LEU A 95 -15.83 -10.72 8.01
N TYR A 96 -16.10 -9.92 7.00
CA TYR A 96 -16.60 -8.56 7.16
C TYR A 96 -17.87 -8.52 8.05
N GLY A 97 -17.84 -7.70 9.11
CA GLY A 97 -18.95 -7.55 10.06
C GLY A 97 -19.20 -8.74 10.98
N LEU A 98 -18.63 -9.91 10.71
CA LEU A 98 -18.88 -11.16 11.46
C LEU A 98 -17.72 -11.54 12.38
N GLY A 99 -16.46 -11.21 12.04
CA GLY A 99 -15.29 -11.57 12.84
C GLY A 99 -14.25 -12.37 12.08
N TYR A 100 -13.75 -13.45 12.67
CA TYR A 100 -12.69 -14.31 12.09
C TYR A 100 -13.13 -15.77 12.07
N ARG A 101 -12.64 -16.51 11.08
CA ARG A 101 -12.90 -17.94 10.93
C ARG A 101 -11.60 -18.67 10.62
N LEU A 102 -11.43 -19.84 11.21
CA LEU A 102 -10.36 -20.76 10.88
C LEU A 102 -10.82 -21.65 9.71
N THR A 103 -10.02 -21.73 8.67
CA THR A 103 -10.26 -22.58 7.51
C THR A 103 -9.11 -23.58 7.38
N ILE A 104 -9.47 -24.87 7.23
CA ILE A 104 -8.50 -25.94 7.02
C ILE A 104 -8.55 -26.33 5.56
N LEU A 105 -7.39 -26.30 4.90
CA LEU A 105 -7.24 -26.62 3.49
C LEU A 105 -6.99 -28.12 3.32
N PRO A 106 -7.66 -28.83 2.41
CA PRO A 106 -7.39 -30.24 2.15
C PRO A 106 -5.99 -30.44 1.55
N GLU A 107 -5.29 -31.49 1.97
CA GLU A 107 -3.91 -31.81 1.55
C GLU A 107 -3.68 -31.82 0.03
N SER A 108 -4.70 -32.06 -0.78
CA SER A 108 -4.56 -32.19 -2.23
C SER A 108 -4.35 -30.90 -3.00
N VAL A 109 -4.67 -29.73 -2.42
CA VAL A 109 -4.50 -28.43 -3.10
C VAL A 109 -3.13 -27.82 -2.82
N ASP A 110 -2.53 -28.18 -1.69
CA ASP A 110 -1.31 -27.56 -1.21
C ASP A 110 -0.02 -28.36 -1.56
N ALA A 111 -0.13 -29.67 -1.79
CA ALA A 111 1.03 -30.49 -2.20
C ALA A 111 1.58 -30.07 -3.58
N SER A 112 0.70 -29.75 -4.53
CA SER A 112 1.15 -29.28 -5.86
C SER A 112 1.66 -27.84 -5.84
N ALA A 113 1.04 -26.96 -5.07
CA ALA A 113 1.49 -25.59 -4.89
C ALA A 113 2.78 -25.50 -4.08
N ARG A 114 2.93 -26.37 -3.04
CA ARG A 114 4.18 -26.49 -2.25
C ARG A 114 5.30 -27.14 -3.03
N LEU A 115 5.04 -28.21 -3.79
CA LEU A 115 6.04 -28.85 -4.64
C LEU A 115 6.57 -27.90 -5.74
N LEU A 116 5.73 -26.97 -6.21
CA LEU A 116 6.13 -25.94 -7.17
C LEU A 116 6.85 -24.77 -6.47
N SER A 117 6.35 -24.30 -5.30
CA SER A 117 6.99 -23.23 -4.54
C SER A 117 8.26 -23.68 -3.80
N ASP A 118 8.30 -24.90 -3.26
CA ASP A 118 9.48 -25.42 -2.55
C ASP A 118 10.58 -25.90 -3.49
N ARG A 119 10.26 -26.41 -4.68
CA ARG A 119 11.30 -26.71 -5.67
C ARG A 119 11.98 -25.45 -6.21
N GLY A 120 11.23 -24.36 -6.42
CA GLY A 120 11.81 -23.05 -6.78
C GLY A 120 12.61 -22.43 -5.64
N ARG A 121 12.06 -22.40 -4.42
CA ARG A 121 12.71 -21.84 -3.23
C ARG A 121 13.91 -22.67 -2.75
N GLN A 122 13.83 -24.00 -2.74
CA GLN A 122 14.95 -24.85 -2.31
C GLN A 122 16.09 -24.90 -3.31
N SER A 123 15.85 -24.74 -4.61
CA SER A 123 16.90 -24.71 -5.62
C SER A 123 17.73 -23.42 -5.60
N ALA A 124 17.11 -22.25 -5.35
CA ALA A 124 17.79 -20.96 -5.35
C ALA A 124 18.11 -20.44 -3.93
N ALA A 125 17.19 -20.59 -2.96
CA ALA A 125 17.36 -20.08 -1.60
C ALA A 125 18.40 -20.84 -0.78
N ALA A 126 18.64 -22.12 -1.03
CA ALA A 126 19.64 -22.91 -0.30
C ALA A 126 21.11 -22.48 -0.57
N LYS A 127 21.34 -21.54 -1.49
CA LYS A 127 22.68 -21.03 -1.84
C LYS A 127 22.87 -19.53 -1.65
N VAL A 128 21.82 -18.80 -1.24
CA VAL A 128 21.92 -17.33 -1.07
C VAL A 128 22.36 -16.99 0.34
N HIS A 129 23.47 -16.26 0.44
CA HIS A 129 23.98 -15.83 1.75
C HIS A 129 22.96 -14.93 2.48
N PRO A 130 22.74 -15.06 3.81
CA PRO A 130 21.76 -14.26 4.57
C PRO A 130 21.88 -12.76 4.39
N SER A 131 23.09 -12.24 4.12
CA SER A 131 23.33 -10.83 3.82
C SER A 131 22.64 -10.34 2.56
N ILE A 132 22.46 -11.19 1.55
CA ILE A 132 21.76 -10.86 0.29
C ILE A 132 20.26 -10.62 0.58
N THR A 133 19.64 -11.53 1.33
CA THR A 133 18.24 -11.37 1.76
C THR A 133 18.06 -10.12 2.62
N ALA A 134 18.96 -9.87 3.56
CA ALA A 134 18.94 -8.68 4.41
C ALA A 134 19.09 -7.39 3.60
N ALA A 135 19.95 -7.38 2.57
CA ALA A 135 20.10 -6.23 1.67
C ALA A 135 18.84 -5.93 0.88
N CYS A 136 18.15 -6.97 0.37
CA CYS A 136 16.85 -6.78 -0.31
C CYS A 136 15.78 -6.19 0.61
N LEU A 137 15.63 -6.73 1.83
CA LEU A 137 14.69 -6.23 2.81
C LEU A 137 15.00 -4.77 3.22
N TYR A 138 16.28 -4.46 3.37
CA TYR A 138 16.72 -3.10 3.69
C TYR A 138 16.42 -2.13 2.54
N ALA A 139 16.67 -2.52 1.28
CA ALA A 139 16.33 -1.72 0.12
C ALA A 139 14.81 -1.45 0.03
N GLN A 140 13.96 -2.48 0.26
CA GLN A 140 12.51 -2.32 0.33
C GLN A 140 12.08 -1.34 1.43
N GLN A 141 12.71 -1.42 2.61
CA GLN A 141 12.40 -0.51 3.72
C GLN A 141 12.79 0.94 3.40
N ILE A 142 13.94 1.16 2.76
CA ILE A 142 14.36 2.50 2.33
C ILE A 142 13.36 3.11 1.34
N LEU A 143 12.83 2.33 0.40
CA LEU A 143 11.89 2.79 -0.62
C LEU A 143 10.61 3.40 -0.02
N GLN A 144 10.19 2.99 1.19
CA GLN A 144 9.02 3.54 1.87
C GLN A 144 9.14 5.04 2.18
N ASN A 145 10.35 5.60 2.15
CA ASN A 145 10.56 7.04 2.40
C ASN A 145 10.19 7.93 1.20
N HIS A 146 10.02 7.37 0.01
CA HIS A 146 9.67 8.09 -1.23
C HIS A 146 10.45 9.40 -1.39
N SER A 147 11.77 9.33 -1.23
CA SER A 147 12.68 10.47 -1.40
C SER A 147 13.74 10.19 -2.47
N PRO A 148 14.28 11.21 -3.15
CA PRO A 148 15.35 11.02 -4.13
C PRO A 148 16.56 10.24 -3.59
N ALA A 149 16.98 10.57 -2.35
CA ALA A 149 18.09 9.88 -1.70
C ALA A 149 17.76 8.41 -1.38
N ALA A 150 16.50 8.11 -1.02
CA ALA A 150 16.05 6.75 -0.77
C ALA A 150 16.09 5.91 -2.06
N TYR A 151 15.61 6.46 -3.16
CA TYR A 151 15.64 5.78 -4.46
C TYR A 151 17.06 5.49 -4.92
N ASP A 152 17.97 6.49 -4.88
CA ASP A 152 19.38 6.32 -5.26
C ASP A 152 20.05 5.23 -4.43
N ARG A 153 19.81 5.25 -3.11
CA ARG A 153 20.42 4.28 -2.18
C ARG A 153 19.86 2.87 -2.37
N ALA A 154 18.55 2.71 -2.51
CA ALA A 154 17.93 1.41 -2.73
C ALA A 154 18.38 0.79 -4.05
N GLU A 155 18.43 1.59 -5.13
CA GLU A 155 18.90 1.16 -6.44
C GLU A 155 20.37 0.71 -6.39
N SER A 156 21.24 1.47 -5.73
CA SER A 156 22.65 1.07 -5.55
C SER A 156 22.78 -0.28 -4.85
N ILE A 157 22.08 -0.46 -3.72
CA ILE A 157 22.11 -1.72 -2.95
C ILE A 157 21.64 -2.89 -3.82
N ILE A 158 20.52 -2.70 -4.54
CA ILE A 158 19.90 -3.80 -5.27
C ILE A 158 20.69 -4.16 -6.55
N ASN A 159 21.32 -3.20 -7.21
CA ASN A 159 22.20 -3.45 -8.34
C ASN A 159 23.44 -4.27 -7.90
N ASP A 160 24.01 -3.97 -6.72
CA ASP A 160 25.09 -4.77 -6.14
C ASP A 160 24.63 -6.22 -5.88
N VAL A 161 23.42 -6.41 -5.36
CA VAL A 161 22.84 -7.74 -5.13
C VAL A 161 22.61 -8.48 -6.44
N VAL A 162 21.97 -7.84 -7.43
CA VAL A 162 21.71 -8.46 -8.75
C VAL A 162 22.99 -8.81 -9.48
N SER A 163 24.05 -8.00 -9.35
CA SER A 163 25.36 -8.32 -9.94
C SER A 163 26.00 -9.57 -9.34
N GLN A 164 25.82 -9.80 -8.03
CA GLN A 164 26.35 -10.98 -7.32
C GLN A 164 25.50 -12.24 -7.54
N VAL A 165 24.17 -12.09 -7.60
CA VAL A 165 23.23 -13.20 -7.75
C VAL A 165 22.15 -12.83 -8.78
N PRO A 166 22.48 -12.91 -10.10
CA PRO A 166 21.59 -12.44 -11.18
C PRO A 166 20.22 -13.13 -11.24
N ASP A 167 20.13 -14.38 -10.77
CA ASP A 167 18.90 -15.18 -10.83
C ASP A 167 18.05 -15.10 -9.54
N TYR A 168 18.44 -14.24 -8.58
CA TYR A 168 17.71 -14.10 -7.33
C TYR A 168 16.45 -13.24 -7.53
N ILE A 169 15.30 -13.88 -7.69
CA ILE A 169 14.02 -13.25 -7.99
C ILE A 169 13.61 -12.16 -7.00
N PRO A 170 13.74 -12.32 -5.66
CA PRO A 170 13.43 -11.25 -4.74
C PRO A 170 14.20 -9.95 -5.00
N ALA A 171 15.49 -10.03 -5.41
CA ALA A 171 16.25 -8.83 -5.77
C ALA A 171 15.73 -8.19 -7.06
N LYS A 172 15.41 -8.99 -8.08
CA LYS A 172 14.80 -8.49 -9.33
C LYS A 172 13.48 -7.77 -9.06
N LEU A 173 12.63 -8.28 -8.15
CA LEU A 173 11.36 -7.64 -7.78
C LEU A 173 11.59 -6.30 -7.06
N VAL A 174 12.58 -6.21 -6.18
CA VAL A 174 12.94 -4.93 -5.55
C VAL A 174 13.53 -3.95 -6.56
N LEU A 175 14.31 -4.42 -7.54
CA LEU A 175 14.82 -3.59 -8.63
C LEU A 175 13.65 -3.02 -9.47
N VAL A 176 12.69 -3.85 -9.84
CA VAL A 176 11.47 -3.42 -10.54
C VAL A 176 10.73 -2.34 -9.72
N GLN A 177 10.58 -2.52 -8.40
CA GLN A 177 9.96 -1.52 -7.54
C GLN A 177 10.75 -0.21 -7.50
N CYS A 178 12.09 -0.25 -7.47
CA CYS A 178 12.93 0.94 -7.58
C CYS A 178 12.68 1.68 -8.91
N MET A 179 12.71 0.95 -10.02
CA MET A 179 12.52 1.50 -11.37
C MET A 179 11.12 2.10 -11.52
N ALA A 180 10.08 1.39 -11.05
CA ALA A 180 8.69 1.85 -11.07
C ALA A 180 8.52 3.15 -10.29
N ASN A 181 8.98 3.20 -9.05
CA ASN A 181 8.85 4.37 -8.19
C ASN A 181 9.60 5.58 -8.78
N ARG A 182 10.82 5.37 -9.31
CA ARG A 182 11.58 6.46 -9.95
C ARG A 182 10.89 7.00 -11.19
N ALA A 183 10.39 6.11 -12.06
CA ALA A 183 9.75 6.51 -13.32
C ALA A 183 8.41 7.20 -13.08
N ILE A 184 7.55 6.63 -12.26
CA ILE A 184 6.22 7.17 -11.95
C ILE A 184 6.34 8.53 -11.25
N ASN A 185 7.33 8.70 -10.36
CA ASN A 185 7.60 9.97 -9.68
C ASN A 185 8.48 10.93 -10.49
N GLY A 186 8.79 10.61 -11.75
CA GLY A 186 9.47 11.53 -12.68
C GLY A 186 10.90 11.89 -12.33
N MET A 187 11.61 10.95 -11.69
CA MET A 187 13.03 11.15 -11.39
C MET A 187 13.88 11.21 -12.67
N PRO A 188 14.92 12.04 -12.73
CA PRO A 188 15.79 12.15 -13.91
C PRO A 188 16.40 10.81 -14.33
N GLY A 189 16.55 10.58 -15.63
CA GLY A 189 17.26 9.43 -16.18
C GLY A 189 16.44 8.15 -16.38
N CYS A 190 15.11 8.23 -16.27
CA CYS A 190 14.26 7.03 -16.32
C CYS A 190 13.24 6.98 -17.49
N PRO A 191 13.53 7.46 -18.72
CA PRO A 191 12.51 7.52 -19.78
C PRO A 191 12.03 6.14 -20.27
N ARG A 192 12.80 5.06 -20.03
CA ARG A 192 12.43 3.68 -20.41
C ARG A 192 12.31 2.73 -19.22
N ALA A 193 12.40 3.27 -18.00
CA ALA A 193 12.45 2.41 -16.80
C ALA A 193 11.20 1.53 -16.63
N ILE A 194 10.03 1.99 -17.05
CA ILE A 194 8.80 1.18 -16.98
C ILE A 194 8.87 0.00 -17.96
N ASP A 195 9.33 0.22 -19.20
CA ASP A 195 9.43 -0.85 -20.19
C ASP A 195 10.50 -1.88 -19.79
N GLU A 196 11.65 -1.42 -19.30
CA GLU A 196 12.71 -2.29 -18.77
C GLU A 196 12.22 -3.09 -17.54
N ALA A 197 11.45 -2.48 -16.65
CA ALA A 197 10.85 -3.16 -15.51
C ALA A 197 9.85 -4.23 -15.96
N LEU A 198 9.01 -3.95 -16.96
CA LEU A 198 8.11 -4.95 -17.56
C LEU A 198 8.87 -6.11 -18.21
N GLU A 199 10.01 -5.85 -18.86
CA GLU A 199 10.86 -6.91 -19.41
C GLU A 199 11.45 -7.81 -18.32
N ILE A 200 11.89 -7.24 -17.19
CA ILE A 200 12.34 -8.01 -16.03
C ILE A 200 11.20 -8.89 -15.49
N LEU A 201 9.99 -8.34 -15.31
CA LEU A 201 8.84 -9.12 -14.86
C LEU A 201 8.49 -10.25 -15.84
N ALA A 202 8.52 -9.99 -17.15
CA ALA A 202 8.30 -11.01 -18.16
C ALA A 202 9.39 -12.11 -18.13
N SER A 203 10.62 -11.76 -17.77
CA SER A 203 11.70 -12.76 -17.58
C SER A 203 11.45 -13.65 -16.37
N ILE A 204 10.96 -13.08 -15.27
CA ILE A 204 10.61 -13.82 -14.05
C ILE A 204 9.42 -14.74 -14.31
N GLU A 205 8.35 -14.25 -14.97
CA GLU A 205 7.16 -15.03 -15.29
C GLU A 205 7.47 -16.29 -16.13
N ARG A 206 8.46 -16.22 -17.02
CA ARG A 206 8.92 -17.39 -17.80
C ARG A 206 9.65 -18.43 -16.94
N THR A 207 10.32 -18.02 -15.87
CA THR A 207 11.09 -18.91 -14.99
C THR A 207 10.29 -19.41 -13.80
N GLU A 208 9.43 -18.57 -13.24
CA GLU A 208 8.54 -18.89 -12.12
C GLU A 208 7.11 -18.40 -12.40
N PRO A 209 6.33 -19.15 -13.21
CA PRO A 209 4.90 -18.84 -13.40
C PRO A 209 4.16 -18.90 -12.07
N GLY A 210 3.51 -17.79 -11.67
CA GLY A 210 2.69 -17.73 -10.45
C GLY A 210 3.38 -17.14 -9.22
N ALA A 211 4.53 -16.49 -9.34
CA ALA A 211 5.06 -15.66 -8.26
C ALA A 211 4.05 -14.56 -7.88
N SER A 212 3.62 -14.55 -6.63
CA SER A 212 2.44 -13.81 -6.15
C SER A 212 2.50 -12.29 -6.34
N ASP A 213 3.70 -11.71 -6.38
CA ASP A 213 3.89 -10.26 -6.47
C ASP A 213 4.01 -9.75 -7.92
N LEU A 214 4.18 -10.64 -8.90
CA LEU A 214 4.37 -10.27 -10.30
C LEU A 214 3.19 -9.49 -10.85
N GLN A 215 1.99 -10.00 -10.66
CA GLN A 215 0.78 -9.40 -11.23
C GLN A 215 0.50 -8.01 -10.63
N SER A 216 0.72 -7.84 -9.33
CA SER A 216 0.54 -6.56 -8.65
C SER A 216 1.56 -5.51 -9.14
N GLN A 217 2.82 -5.88 -9.31
CA GLN A 217 3.83 -4.97 -9.84
C GLN A 217 3.61 -4.64 -11.32
N LYS A 218 3.22 -5.63 -12.13
CA LYS A 218 2.86 -5.43 -13.54
C LYS A 218 1.69 -4.48 -13.68
N ALA A 219 0.64 -4.66 -12.86
CA ALA A 219 -0.51 -3.77 -12.83
C ALA A 219 -0.11 -2.32 -12.49
N TYR A 220 0.72 -2.12 -11.47
CA TYR A 220 1.20 -0.80 -11.08
C TYR A 220 2.01 -0.11 -12.17
N LEU A 221 2.84 -0.85 -12.92
CA LEU A 221 3.58 -0.31 -14.07
C LEU A 221 2.66 0.08 -15.23
N LEU A 222 1.62 -0.73 -15.51
CA LEU A 222 0.60 -0.43 -16.52
C LEU A 222 -0.23 0.81 -16.16
N ASP A 223 -0.59 0.98 -14.89
CA ASP A 223 -1.20 2.22 -14.38
C ASP A 223 -0.30 3.43 -14.62
N GLY A 224 1.01 3.29 -14.39
CA GLY A 224 2.01 4.31 -14.69
C GLY A 224 2.08 4.71 -16.18
N LYS A 225 1.65 3.82 -17.09
CA LYS A 225 1.52 4.07 -18.54
C LYS A 225 0.11 4.49 -18.96
N TRP A 226 -0.83 4.58 -18.03
CA TRP A 226 -2.26 4.84 -18.25
C TRP A 226 -2.98 3.73 -19.07
N GLN A 227 -2.46 2.51 -19.03
CA GLN A 227 -3.06 1.32 -19.64
C GLN A 227 -4.03 0.66 -18.62
N PHE A 228 -5.09 1.41 -18.27
CA PHE A 228 -5.96 1.07 -17.14
C PHE A 228 -6.75 -0.23 -17.33
N ASP A 229 -7.20 -0.54 -18.54
CA ASP A 229 -7.96 -1.78 -18.80
C ASP A 229 -7.09 -3.03 -18.57
N GLU A 230 -5.83 -2.99 -19.05
CA GLU A 230 -4.89 -4.08 -18.81
C GLU A 230 -4.48 -4.14 -17.33
N ALA A 231 -4.25 -2.98 -16.72
CA ALA A 231 -3.91 -2.88 -15.30
C ALA A 231 -5.00 -3.50 -14.42
N LEU A 232 -6.28 -3.22 -14.70
CA LEU A 232 -7.41 -3.79 -13.95
C LEU A 232 -7.37 -5.32 -13.95
N LEU A 233 -7.19 -5.94 -15.12
CA LEU A 233 -7.10 -7.41 -15.22
C LEU A 233 -5.96 -7.98 -14.37
N MET A 234 -4.81 -7.30 -14.36
CA MET A 234 -3.66 -7.72 -13.55
C MET A 234 -3.90 -7.51 -12.06
N HIS A 235 -4.58 -6.42 -11.66
CA HIS A 235 -4.98 -6.20 -10.26
C HIS A 235 -5.94 -7.27 -9.75
N GLU A 236 -6.95 -7.63 -10.54
CA GLU A 236 -7.89 -8.71 -10.18
C GLU A 236 -7.18 -10.05 -10.02
N GLN A 237 -6.26 -10.38 -10.94
CA GLN A 237 -5.43 -11.58 -10.81
C GLN A 237 -4.54 -11.54 -9.58
N ALA A 238 -3.90 -10.40 -9.28
CA ALA A 238 -3.07 -10.23 -8.11
C ALA A 238 -3.85 -10.45 -6.80
N LEU A 239 -5.08 -9.92 -6.71
CA LEU A 239 -5.96 -10.13 -5.56
C LEU A 239 -6.36 -11.60 -5.36
N LEU A 240 -6.55 -12.35 -6.46
CA LEU A 240 -6.84 -13.79 -6.40
C LEU A 240 -5.61 -14.58 -5.92
N LEU A 241 -4.40 -14.21 -6.38
CA LEU A 241 -3.17 -14.93 -6.05
C LEU A 241 -2.61 -14.57 -4.67
N ALA A 242 -2.75 -13.30 -4.25
CA ALA A 242 -2.17 -12.79 -3.02
C ALA A 242 -3.16 -11.90 -2.21
N PRO A 243 -4.30 -12.43 -1.78
CA PRO A 243 -5.34 -11.65 -1.09
C PRO A 243 -4.92 -11.11 0.29
N GLU A 244 -3.82 -11.60 0.84
CA GLU A 244 -3.28 -11.17 2.15
C GLU A 244 -2.02 -10.28 2.00
N ASN A 245 -1.64 -9.93 0.77
CA ASN A 245 -0.52 -9.03 0.55
C ASN A 245 -1.01 -7.57 0.60
N PRO A 246 -0.56 -6.74 1.56
CA PRO A 246 -1.00 -5.36 1.68
C PRO A 246 -0.67 -4.52 0.44
N SER A 247 0.45 -4.80 -0.24
CA SER A 247 0.85 -4.08 -1.46
C SER A 247 -0.11 -4.33 -2.62
N THR A 248 -0.70 -5.54 -2.72
CA THR A 248 -1.71 -5.86 -3.74
C THR A 248 -2.95 -4.99 -3.57
N HIS A 249 -3.48 -4.90 -2.35
CA HIS A 249 -4.62 -4.04 -2.04
C HIS A 249 -4.28 -2.55 -2.22
N PHE A 250 -3.08 -2.15 -1.84
CA PHE A 250 -2.62 -0.78 -1.97
C PHE A 250 -2.53 -0.35 -3.45
N ASN A 251 -1.88 -1.13 -4.29
CA ASN A 251 -1.75 -0.84 -5.73
C ASN A 251 -3.12 -0.83 -6.41
N TYR A 252 -4.00 -1.76 -6.06
CA TYR A 252 -5.37 -1.76 -6.57
C TYR A 252 -6.15 -0.52 -6.11
N GLY A 253 -5.95 -0.07 -4.87
CA GLY A 253 -6.52 1.18 -4.36
C GLY A 253 -6.06 2.41 -5.16
N LEU A 254 -4.79 2.47 -5.55
CA LEU A 254 -4.25 3.53 -6.42
C LEU A 254 -4.92 3.53 -7.79
N HIS A 255 -5.06 2.35 -8.42
CA HIS A 255 -5.77 2.18 -9.68
C HIS A 255 -7.22 2.68 -9.60
N LEU A 256 -7.97 2.24 -8.58
CA LEU A 256 -9.35 2.63 -8.37
C LEU A 256 -9.51 4.14 -8.11
N LEU A 257 -8.56 4.74 -7.42
CA LEU A 257 -8.55 6.18 -7.19
C LEU A 257 -8.25 6.94 -8.49
N ALA A 258 -7.27 6.48 -9.28
CA ALA A 258 -6.91 7.05 -10.57
C ALA A 258 -8.07 7.00 -11.59
N THR A 259 -8.84 5.91 -11.58
CA THR A 259 -9.99 5.70 -12.48
C THR A 259 -11.32 6.26 -11.95
N GLY A 260 -11.32 6.89 -10.78
CA GLY A 260 -12.49 7.54 -10.19
C GLY A 260 -13.45 6.61 -9.45
N ALA A 261 -13.10 5.34 -9.27
CA ALA A 261 -13.89 4.37 -8.47
C ALA A 261 -13.64 4.56 -6.96
N THR A 262 -13.84 5.79 -6.46
CA THR A 262 -13.43 6.21 -5.11
C THR A 262 -14.01 5.37 -3.96
N PRO A 263 -15.29 4.92 -3.97
CA PRO A 263 -15.80 4.05 -2.90
C PRO A 263 -15.07 2.70 -2.84
N CYS A 264 -14.71 2.14 -3.99
CA CYS A 264 -13.94 0.89 -4.08
C CYS A 264 -12.49 1.12 -3.63
N ALA A 265 -11.89 2.29 -3.97
CA ALA A 265 -10.55 2.67 -3.51
C ALA A 265 -10.48 2.73 -1.97
N VAL A 266 -11.50 3.29 -1.29
CA VAL A 266 -11.59 3.31 0.18
C VAL A 266 -11.53 1.89 0.75
N MET A 267 -12.25 0.94 0.14
CA MET A 267 -12.26 -0.46 0.58
C MET A 267 -10.89 -1.12 0.39
N ALA A 268 -10.26 -0.91 -0.76
CA ALA A 268 -8.95 -1.48 -1.06
C ALA A 268 -7.86 -0.93 -0.12
N PHE A 269 -7.79 0.40 0.09
CA PHE A 269 -6.85 0.99 1.03
C PHE A 269 -7.12 0.58 2.48
N ARG A 270 -8.38 0.41 2.89
CA ARG A 270 -8.72 -0.13 4.21
C ARG A 270 -8.12 -1.51 4.40
N SER A 271 -8.30 -2.42 3.42
CA SER A 271 -7.68 -3.76 3.46
C SER A 271 -6.16 -3.68 3.55
N ALA A 272 -5.52 -2.77 2.80
CA ALA A 272 -4.08 -2.57 2.88
C ALA A 272 -3.64 -2.15 4.30
N VAL A 273 -4.31 -1.15 4.91
CA VAL A 273 -4.01 -0.69 6.28
C VAL A 273 -4.29 -1.78 7.32
N GLU A 274 -5.36 -2.56 7.18
CA GLU A 274 -5.66 -3.68 8.09
C GLU A 274 -4.57 -4.76 8.03
N LEU A 275 -3.99 -5.01 6.86
CA LEU A 275 -2.92 -5.98 6.65
C LEU A 275 -1.54 -5.44 7.09
N ASN A 276 -1.29 -4.15 6.91
CA ASN A 276 -0.05 -3.49 7.32
C ASN A 276 -0.32 -2.11 7.95
N PRO A 277 -0.69 -2.06 9.25
CA PRO A 277 -1.02 -0.80 9.94
C PRO A 277 0.19 0.11 10.19
N PHE A 278 1.40 -0.34 9.88
CA PHE A 278 2.63 0.41 10.12
C PHE A 278 3.19 1.11 8.86
N SER A 279 2.41 1.16 7.77
CA SER A 279 2.77 1.90 6.57
C SER A 279 2.20 3.33 6.61
N PRO A 280 3.05 4.37 6.71
CA PRO A 280 2.61 5.76 6.66
C PRO A 280 1.85 6.08 5.37
N GLU A 281 2.34 5.59 4.23
CA GLU A 281 1.75 5.82 2.92
C GLU A 281 0.35 5.23 2.80
N GLN A 282 0.15 3.99 3.27
CA GLN A 282 -1.17 3.34 3.24
C GLN A 282 -2.19 4.10 4.09
N SER A 283 -1.77 4.60 5.25
CA SER A 283 -2.61 5.42 6.13
C SER A 283 -3.02 6.74 5.47
N ILE A 284 -2.07 7.44 4.81
CA ILE A 284 -2.33 8.68 4.06
C ILE A 284 -3.28 8.41 2.89
N MET A 285 -3.03 7.38 2.08
CA MET A 285 -3.85 7.11 0.89
C MET A 285 -5.26 6.64 1.26
N HIS A 286 -5.43 5.91 2.35
CA HIS A 286 -6.76 5.60 2.88
C HIS A 286 -7.53 6.87 3.26
N ALA A 287 -6.89 7.80 3.99
CA ALA A 287 -7.51 9.07 4.37
C ALA A 287 -7.82 9.94 3.14
N ARG A 288 -6.94 9.99 2.13
CA ARG A 288 -7.19 10.68 0.85
C ARG A 288 -8.35 10.08 0.05
N ALA A 289 -8.46 8.76 0.03
CA ALA A 289 -9.58 8.08 -0.63
C ALA A 289 -10.92 8.38 0.06
N LEU A 290 -10.95 8.45 1.39
CA LEU A 290 -12.13 8.88 2.15
C LEU A 290 -12.52 10.32 1.81
N ALA A 291 -11.56 11.23 1.72
CA ALA A 291 -11.78 12.61 1.29
C ALA A 291 -12.35 12.68 -0.14
N ALA A 292 -11.75 11.95 -1.08
CA ALA A 292 -12.22 11.87 -2.46
C ALA A 292 -13.62 11.24 -2.60
N ALA A 293 -14.00 10.35 -1.68
CA ALA A 293 -15.34 9.75 -1.60
C ALA A 293 -16.38 10.67 -0.93
N GLY A 294 -16.02 11.90 -0.55
CA GLY A 294 -16.91 12.89 0.00
C GLY A 294 -17.03 12.89 1.53
N ALA A 295 -16.00 12.43 2.24
CA ALA A 295 -15.93 12.59 3.69
C ALA A 295 -16.04 14.07 4.08
N SER A 296 -16.65 14.35 5.23
CA SER A 296 -16.73 15.71 5.76
C SER A 296 -15.34 16.26 6.10
N VAL A 297 -15.17 17.60 6.09
CA VAL A 297 -13.89 18.24 6.47
C VAL A 297 -13.44 17.82 7.87
N ILE A 298 -14.40 17.65 8.79
CA ILE A 298 -14.13 17.19 10.16
C ILE A 298 -13.54 15.77 10.14
N ASP A 299 -14.15 14.85 9.37
CA ASP A 299 -13.68 13.49 9.25
C ASP A 299 -12.30 13.44 8.57
N MET A 300 -12.06 14.27 7.56
CA MET A 300 -10.75 14.37 6.89
C MET A 300 -9.64 14.75 7.88
N VAL A 301 -9.88 15.75 8.72
CA VAL A 301 -8.92 16.18 9.76
C VAL A 301 -8.72 15.07 10.80
N GLU A 302 -9.80 14.40 11.23
CA GLU A 302 -9.68 13.33 12.24
C GLU A 302 -8.90 12.13 11.69
N HIS A 303 -9.12 11.74 10.43
CA HIS A 303 -8.30 10.69 9.78
C HIS A 303 -6.82 11.10 9.66
N ALA A 304 -6.53 12.36 9.36
CA ALA A 304 -5.15 12.85 9.32
C ALA A 304 -4.49 12.82 10.71
N ARG A 305 -5.25 13.19 11.77
CA ARG A 305 -4.79 13.09 13.16
C ARG A 305 -4.57 11.65 13.60
N GLU A 306 -5.45 10.73 13.19
CA GLU A 306 -5.27 9.30 13.48
C GLU A 306 -4.01 8.75 12.82
N ALA A 307 -3.78 9.06 11.53
CA ALA A 307 -2.56 8.69 10.85
C ALA A 307 -1.31 9.22 11.59
N TYR A 308 -1.35 10.48 12.07
CA TYR A 308 -0.23 11.07 12.81
C TYR A 308 -0.03 10.41 14.19
N ARG A 309 -1.10 10.01 14.89
CA ARG A 309 -0.98 9.27 16.17
C ARG A 309 -0.28 7.93 15.99
N VAL A 310 -0.49 7.26 14.85
CA VAL A 310 0.15 5.98 14.53
C VAL A 310 1.59 6.17 14.06
N HIS A 311 1.88 7.26 13.34
CA HIS A 311 3.16 7.53 12.68
C HIS A 311 3.75 8.90 13.06
N PRO A 312 4.02 9.19 14.35
CA PRO A 312 4.42 10.53 14.80
C PRO A 312 5.77 10.99 14.24
N ASP A 313 6.65 10.06 13.90
CA ASP A 313 7.99 10.35 13.36
C ASP A 313 8.02 10.45 11.82
N SER A 314 6.89 10.26 11.15
CA SER A 314 6.81 10.32 9.69
C SER A 314 6.62 11.76 9.20
N GLN A 315 7.61 12.30 8.47
CA GLN A 315 7.50 13.60 7.82
C GLN A 315 6.32 13.65 6.82
N GLN A 316 6.06 12.55 6.11
CA GLN A 316 4.96 12.46 5.14
C GLN A 316 3.60 12.65 5.83
N VAL A 317 3.39 11.95 6.95
CA VAL A 317 2.13 12.02 7.71
C VAL A 317 1.97 13.37 8.38
N TYR A 318 3.06 13.93 8.92
CA TYR A 318 3.03 15.27 9.51
C TYR A 318 2.65 16.33 8.49
N LEU A 319 3.25 16.30 7.29
CA LEU A 319 2.90 17.20 6.20
C LEU A 319 1.45 17.02 5.73
N TYR A 320 0.98 15.77 5.62
CA TYR A 320 -0.41 15.50 5.30
C TYR A 320 -1.36 16.10 6.34
N LEU A 321 -1.06 15.94 7.63
CA LEU A 321 -1.82 16.55 8.72
C LEU A 321 -1.86 18.08 8.61
N LEU A 322 -0.71 18.72 8.39
CA LEU A 322 -0.64 20.18 8.20
C LEU A 322 -1.50 20.62 7.01
N GLY A 323 -1.44 19.89 5.89
CA GLY A 323 -2.27 20.16 4.70
C GLY A 323 -3.77 20.08 4.99
N MET A 324 -4.22 19.06 5.72
CA MET A 324 -5.63 18.90 6.06
C MET A 324 -6.10 19.93 7.10
N LEU A 325 -5.26 20.31 8.05
CA LEU A 325 -5.56 21.40 8.99
C LEU A 325 -5.68 22.75 8.26
N ALA A 326 -4.76 23.04 7.34
CA ALA A 326 -4.80 24.26 6.53
C ALA A 326 -6.01 24.30 5.58
N PHE A 327 -6.44 23.13 5.08
CA PHE A 327 -7.67 23.01 4.28
C PHE A 327 -8.92 23.32 5.10
N ALA A 328 -8.97 22.85 6.35
CA ALA A 328 -10.14 22.97 7.22
C ALA A 328 -10.26 24.35 7.87
N ASP A 329 -9.16 24.86 8.41
CA ASP A 329 -9.09 26.11 9.16
C ASP A 329 -7.67 26.68 9.06
N PRO A 330 -7.37 27.51 8.03
CA PRO A 330 -6.05 28.05 7.81
C PRO A 330 -5.65 29.04 8.91
N GLN A 331 -4.60 28.70 9.66
CA GLN A 331 -4.05 29.51 10.75
C GLN A 331 -2.58 29.87 10.49
N PRO A 332 -2.10 31.07 10.88
CA PRO A 332 -0.70 31.48 10.67
C PRO A 332 0.33 30.52 11.32
N GLU A 333 -0.05 29.86 12.41
CA GLU A 333 0.78 28.88 13.11
C GLU A 333 1.12 27.67 12.24
N LEU A 334 0.21 27.27 11.35
CA LEU A 334 0.44 26.18 10.40
C LEU A 334 1.50 26.60 9.36
N ALA A 335 1.45 27.83 8.85
CA ALA A 335 2.47 28.37 7.96
C ALA A 335 3.84 28.40 8.66
N HIS A 336 3.87 28.86 9.92
CA HIS A 336 5.09 28.85 10.70
C HIS A 336 5.65 27.43 10.87
N ALA A 337 4.81 26.46 11.23
CA ALA A 337 5.21 25.05 11.35
C ALA A 337 5.75 24.49 10.03
N ALA A 338 5.10 24.81 8.91
CA ALA A 338 5.54 24.37 7.58
C ALA A 338 6.90 24.98 7.18
N ARG A 339 7.16 26.25 7.51
CA ARG A 339 8.45 26.91 7.27
C ARG A 339 9.60 26.32 8.07
N GLN A 340 9.35 25.68 9.23
CA GLN A 340 10.40 25.01 10.01
C GLN A 340 10.90 23.71 9.35
N ILE A 341 10.22 23.20 8.35
CA ILE A 341 10.58 21.95 7.68
C ILE A 341 11.67 22.23 6.65
N THR A 342 12.88 21.73 6.93
CA THR A 342 14.00 21.85 6.00
C THR A 342 13.87 20.83 4.86
N LEU A 343 13.83 21.31 3.63
CA LEU A 343 13.83 20.47 2.44
C LEU A 343 15.24 20.01 2.08
N SER A 344 15.39 18.72 1.77
CA SER A 344 16.62 18.08 1.35
C SER A 344 16.35 16.94 0.36
N ARG A 345 17.40 16.32 -0.16
CA ARG A 345 17.25 15.10 -1.00
C ARG A 345 16.62 13.92 -0.25
N SER A 346 16.66 13.95 1.10
CA SER A 346 16.02 12.93 1.95
C SER A 346 14.56 13.25 2.29
N SER A 347 14.06 14.43 1.91
CA SER A 347 12.65 14.78 2.11
C SER A 347 11.76 14.03 1.13
N TRP A 348 10.55 13.74 1.59
CA TRP A 348 9.50 13.17 0.74
C TRP A 348 9.29 14.01 -0.53
N ILE A 349 9.10 13.36 -1.69
CA ILE A 349 9.08 14.06 -3.00
C ILE A 349 7.95 15.08 -3.12
N TYR A 350 6.84 14.87 -2.41
CA TYR A 350 5.70 15.80 -2.39
C TYR A 350 5.82 16.89 -1.32
N ALA A 351 6.92 16.89 -0.53
CA ALA A 351 7.05 17.80 0.61
C ALA A 351 6.97 19.27 0.20
N ALA A 352 7.69 19.67 -0.85
CA ALA A 352 7.67 21.06 -1.33
C ALA A 352 6.27 21.49 -1.77
N GLY A 353 5.56 20.64 -2.53
CA GLY A 353 4.18 20.91 -2.95
C GLY A 353 3.23 21.06 -1.78
N THR A 354 3.34 20.18 -0.78
CA THR A 354 2.48 20.26 0.42
C THR A 354 2.80 21.48 1.28
N ILE A 355 4.09 21.82 1.46
CA ILE A 355 4.49 23.03 2.20
C ILE A 355 3.98 24.29 1.47
N SER A 356 4.19 24.40 0.15
CA SER A 356 3.69 25.55 -0.61
C SER A 356 2.16 25.68 -0.52
N TYR A 357 1.43 24.56 -0.47
CA TYR A 357 -0.01 24.55 -0.25
C TYR A 357 -0.40 25.10 1.11
N VAL A 358 0.25 24.62 2.19
CA VAL A 358 -0.02 25.11 3.56
C VAL A 358 0.26 26.60 3.67
N LEU A 359 1.38 27.09 3.10
CA LEU A 359 1.73 28.51 3.08
C LEU A 359 0.67 29.32 2.33
N ALA A 360 0.25 28.87 1.14
CA ALA A 360 -0.76 29.54 0.34
C ALA A 360 -2.11 29.64 1.06
N GLN A 361 -2.58 28.56 1.65
CA GLN A 361 -3.83 28.52 2.40
C GLN A 361 -3.81 29.46 3.61
N CYS A 362 -2.68 29.55 4.32
CA CYS A 362 -2.52 30.41 5.47
C CYS A 362 -2.15 31.86 5.14
N GLY A 363 -2.24 32.27 3.87
CA GLY A 363 -2.01 33.65 3.41
C GLY A 363 -0.54 34.03 3.19
N ASP A 364 0.40 33.11 3.34
CA ASP A 364 1.82 33.32 3.06
C ASP A 364 2.11 33.13 1.58
N ARG A 365 1.61 34.08 0.78
CA ARG A 365 1.71 34.07 -0.68
C ARG A 365 3.16 34.07 -1.18
N GLU A 366 4.00 34.87 -0.56
CA GLU A 366 5.41 35.06 -0.96
C GLU A 366 6.17 33.73 -0.75
N GLY A 367 6.10 33.14 0.42
CA GLY A 367 6.77 31.87 0.71
C GLY A 367 6.27 30.70 -0.16
N ALA A 368 4.97 30.67 -0.49
CA ALA A 368 4.44 29.67 -1.41
C ALA A 368 5.02 29.83 -2.82
N LEU A 369 5.07 31.06 -3.35
CA LEU A 369 5.63 31.33 -4.68
C LEU A 369 7.14 31.10 -4.75
N GLU A 370 7.89 31.40 -3.70
CA GLU A 370 9.32 31.09 -3.60
C GLU A 370 9.58 29.58 -3.77
N LEU A 371 8.82 28.73 -3.08
CA LEU A 371 8.96 27.26 -3.19
C LEU A 371 8.57 26.76 -4.60
N ILE A 372 7.51 27.29 -5.19
CA ILE A 372 7.10 26.96 -6.56
C ILE A 372 8.21 27.35 -7.55
N ALA A 373 8.77 28.56 -7.41
CA ALA A 373 9.84 29.07 -8.25
C ALA A 373 11.14 28.26 -8.09
N ALA A 374 11.48 27.83 -6.87
CA ALA A 374 12.64 26.99 -6.61
C ALA A 374 12.60 25.65 -7.37
N GLN A 375 11.41 25.19 -7.76
CA GLN A 375 11.20 23.96 -8.53
C GLN A 375 10.90 24.19 -10.02
N ALA A 376 11.03 25.40 -10.53
CA ALA A 376 10.67 25.76 -11.91
C ALA A 376 11.44 24.94 -12.97
N THR A 377 12.67 24.51 -12.67
CA THR A 377 13.51 23.69 -13.55
C THR A 377 13.37 22.17 -13.32
N ALA A 378 12.54 21.76 -12.36
CA ALA A 378 12.27 20.36 -12.09
C ALA A 378 11.44 19.70 -13.22
N SER A 379 11.37 18.37 -13.25
CA SER A 379 10.52 17.63 -14.18
C SER A 379 9.05 18.03 -14.03
N ALA A 380 8.24 17.82 -15.08
CA ALA A 380 6.80 18.07 -15.04
C ALA A 380 6.10 17.31 -13.91
N ASN A 381 6.56 16.07 -13.63
CA ASN A 381 6.06 15.24 -12.55
C ASN A 381 6.28 15.86 -11.15
N ILE A 382 7.37 16.61 -10.97
CA ILE A 382 7.63 17.32 -9.71
C ILE A 382 6.83 18.63 -9.68
N ARG A 383 6.82 19.39 -10.79
CA ARG A 383 6.11 20.68 -10.84
C ARG A 383 4.60 20.51 -10.62
N VAL A 384 4.01 19.43 -11.09
CA VAL A 384 2.57 19.14 -10.90
C VAL A 384 2.20 18.88 -9.43
N THR A 385 3.16 18.61 -8.53
CA THR A 385 2.88 18.45 -7.10
C THR A 385 2.43 19.76 -6.43
N HIS A 386 2.64 20.91 -7.06
CA HIS A 386 2.21 22.22 -6.56
C HIS A 386 0.79 22.64 -6.96
N LEU A 387 -0.03 21.75 -7.57
CA LEU A 387 -1.39 22.08 -8.03
C LEU A 387 -2.24 22.71 -6.92
N ALA A 388 -2.31 22.09 -5.76
CA ALA A 388 -3.10 22.58 -4.64
C ALA A 388 -2.64 23.98 -4.18
N ALA A 389 -1.34 24.25 -4.20
CA ALA A 389 -0.78 25.58 -3.88
C ALA A 389 -1.18 26.64 -4.89
N LEU A 390 -1.08 26.33 -6.19
CA LEU A 390 -1.48 27.24 -7.25
C LEU A 390 -2.98 27.57 -7.19
N ILE A 391 -3.81 26.57 -6.93
CA ILE A 391 -5.26 26.75 -6.73
C ILE A 391 -5.53 27.64 -5.51
N ALA A 392 -4.87 27.41 -4.37
CA ALA A 392 -5.01 28.22 -3.18
C ALA A 392 -4.54 29.66 -3.35
N LEU A 393 -3.64 29.92 -4.32
CA LEU A 393 -3.18 31.26 -4.72
C LEU A 393 -4.07 31.93 -5.76
N ASP A 394 -5.19 31.31 -6.16
CA ASP A 394 -6.08 31.74 -7.24
C ASP A 394 -5.39 31.78 -8.62
N LEU A 395 -4.42 30.89 -8.85
CA LEU A 395 -3.67 30.73 -10.09
C LEU A 395 -4.12 29.45 -10.83
N VAL A 396 -5.42 29.31 -11.08
CA VAL A 396 -6.02 28.06 -11.62
C VAL A 396 -5.55 27.78 -13.04
N ASP A 397 -5.35 28.82 -13.89
CA ASP A 397 -4.83 28.67 -15.25
C ASP A 397 -3.39 28.15 -15.24
N GLU A 398 -2.55 28.64 -14.32
CA GLU A 398 -1.18 28.14 -14.14
C GLU A 398 -1.18 26.68 -13.63
N ALA A 399 -2.08 26.36 -12.71
CA ALA A 399 -2.27 24.98 -12.27
C ALA A 399 -2.66 24.06 -13.44
N MET A 400 -3.56 24.52 -14.30
CA MET A 400 -3.99 23.77 -15.48
C MET A 400 -2.86 23.58 -16.49
N LEU A 401 -2.01 24.60 -16.70
CA LEU A 401 -0.80 24.47 -17.51
C LEU A 401 0.14 23.38 -16.97
N ARG A 402 0.31 23.29 -15.63
CA ARG A 402 1.10 22.19 -15.02
C ARG A 402 0.48 20.82 -15.26
N VAL A 403 -0.84 20.72 -15.22
CA VAL A 403 -1.57 19.46 -15.57
C VAL A 403 -1.30 19.09 -17.02
N GLU A 404 -1.36 20.05 -17.96
CA GLU A 404 -1.10 19.80 -19.35
C GLU A 404 0.35 19.35 -19.61
N GLU A 405 1.33 20.05 -19.02
CA GLU A 405 2.74 19.66 -19.08
C GLU A 405 2.97 18.23 -18.55
N ALA A 406 2.36 17.89 -17.42
CA ALA A 406 2.46 16.56 -16.81
C ALA A 406 1.78 15.49 -17.68
N ALA A 407 0.64 15.81 -18.30
CA ALA A 407 -0.05 14.91 -19.23
C ALA A 407 0.77 14.66 -20.49
N HIS A 408 1.43 15.67 -21.05
CA HIS A 408 2.34 15.51 -22.18
C HIS A 408 3.58 14.68 -21.81
N ALA A 409 4.10 14.87 -20.61
CA ALA A 409 5.23 14.09 -20.10
C ALA A 409 4.88 12.66 -19.73
N GLY A 410 3.61 12.25 -19.76
CA GLY A 410 3.16 10.91 -19.36
C GLY A 410 3.33 10.67 -17.86
N CYS A 411 3.00 11.66 -17.03
CA CYS A 411 3.12 11.58 -15.56
C CYS A 411 2.21 10.47 -15.00
N GLY A 412 2.78 9.35 -14.58
CA GLY A 412 2.03 8.15 -14.19
C GLY A 412 1.06 8.37 -13.02
N HIS A 413 1.38 9.26 -12.07
CA HIS A 413 0.50 9.53 -10.93
C HIS A 413 -0.40 10.76 -11.11
N LEU A 414 -0.40 11.40 -12.28
CA LEU A 414 -1.27 12.55 -12.55
C LEU A 414 -2.76 12.25 -12.28
N PRO A 415 -3.34 11.11 -12.72
CA PRO A 415 -4.75 10.81 -12.45
C PRO A 415 -5.08 10.75 -10.96
N ILE A 416 -4.15 10.23 -10.15
CA ILE A 416 -4.29 10.18 -8.69
C ILE A 416 -4.28 11.59 -8.10
N LEU A 417 -3.37 12.46 -8.53
CA LEU A 417 -3.32 13.86 -8.07
C LEU A 417 -4.61 14.61 -8.40
N LEU A 418 -5.18 14.39 -9.59
CA LEU A 418 -6.43 15.01 -10.02
C LEU A 418 -7.64 14.54 -9.20
N SER A 419 -7.57 13.39 -8.54
CA SER A 419 -8.62 12.87 -7.66
C SER A 419 -8.65 13.53 -6.27
N PHE A 420 -7.58 14.21 -5.86
CA PHE A 420 -7.48 14.80 -4.53
C PHE A 420 -8.43 15.99 -4.37
N THR A 421 -9.02 16.10 -3.17
CA THR A 421 -10.06 17.09 -2.85
C THR A 421 -9.55 18.52 -2.99
N GLU A 422 -8.30 18.79 -2.61
CA GLU A 422 -7.66 20.10 -2.74
C GLU A 422 -7.50 20.56 -4.18
N ASN A 423 -7.57 19.66 -5.16
CA ASN A 423 -7.46 19.92 -6.59
C ASN A 423 -8.83 20.02 -7.31
N ALA A 424 -9.94 19.94 -6.56
CA ALA A 424 -11.28 19.85 -7.13
C ALA A 424 -11.68 21.05 -8.00
N ALA A 425 -11.10 22.25 -7.77
CA ALA A 425 -11.37 23.44 -8.57
C ALA A 425 -11.00 23.28 -10.05
N LEU A 426 -10.00 22.45 -10.37
CA LEU A 426 -9.61 22.15 -11.75
C LEU A 426 -10.73 21.55 -12.59
N LYS A 427 -11.68 20.83 -11.97
CA LYS A 427 -12.81 20.18 -12.67
C LYS A 427 -13.73 21.19 -13.37
N GLN A 428 -13.69 22.44 -12.96
CA GLN A 428 -14.47 23.54 -13.56
C GLN A 428 -13.75 24.23 -14.71
N HIS A 429 -12.45 23.96 -14.91
CA HIS A 429 -11.68 24.57 -15.97
C HIS A 429 -12.06 23.98 -17.35
N PRO A 430 -12.24 24.81 -18.40
CA PRO A 430 -12.68 24.34 -19.72
C PRO A 430 -11.82 23.25 -20.35
N GLU A 431 -10.52 23.27 -20.12
CA GLU A 431 -9.56 22.31 -20.69
C GLU A 431 -9.49 20.99 -19.92
N TYR A 432 -10.06 20.92 -18.72
CA TYR A 432 -9.95 19.74 -17.85
C TYR A 432 -10.48 18.47 -18.52
N SER A 433 -11.66 18.54 -19.15
CA SER A 433 -12.26 17.39 -19.84
C SER A 433 -11.43 16.91 -21.03
N ILE A 434 -10.76 17.82 -21.73
CA ILE A 434 -9.87 17.52 -22.88
C ILE A 434 -8.68 16.68 -22.38
N ILE A 435 -8.08 17.09 -21.27
CA ILE A 435 -6.93 16.38 -20.70
C ILE A 435 -7.35 15.01 -20.17
N LEU A 436 -8.50 14.90 -19.48
CA LEU A 436 -9.02 13.60 -19.05
C LEU A 436 -9.23 12.66 -20.25
N THR A 437 -9.79 13.15 -21.34
CA THR A 437 -9.95 12.34 -22.57
C THR A 437 -8.59 11.80 -23.05
N ARG A 438 -7.53 12.62 -23.01
CA ARG A 438 -6.17 12.19 -23.40
C ARG A 438 -5.60 11.11 -22.44
N ILE A 439 -5.90 11.18 -21.15
CA ILE A 439 -5.45 10.22 -20.14
C ILE A 439 -6.16 8.88 -20.32
N PHE A 440 -7.47 8.90 -20.56
CA PHE A 440 -8.32 7.70 -20.58
C PHE A 440 -8.61 7.14 -22.00
N ALA A 441 -8.14 7.77 -23.07
CA ALA A 441 -8.31 7.31 -24.45
C ALA A 441 -7.12 6.46 -24.97
N ARG A 442 -6.19 6.04 -24.11
CA ARG A 442 -5.02 5.25 -24.50
C ARG A 442 -5.22 3.75 -24.33
#